data_c3b5bdfc4184a6b99bf5528503903288
#
_entry.id   c3b5bdfc4184a6b99bf5528503903288
#
_cell.length_a   1.000
_cell.length_b   1.000
_cell.length_c   1.000
_cell.angle_alpha   90.00
_cell.angle_beta   90.00
_cell.angle_gamma   90.00
#
_symmetry.space_group_name_H-M   'P 1'
#
loop_
_entity.id
_entity.type
_entity.pdbx_description
1 polymer ?
#
loop_
_entity_poly.entity_id
_entity_poly.type
_entity_poly.pdbx_seq_one_letter_code
_entity_poly.pdbx_strand_id
1 'polypeptide(L)'
;MQYKEGEIFNKDGMIIKAFYDNNFQAYIDNYIIDKINPLTIYDSLVTVSYNEKETNFYIKITNEEGIEIYPNNSKEKYTFEPFEGTTRYEIENADLSNWKINSEDNKSKIIERFDASGGSFLSGIDENISYEGKLIFNIDLKFNAEITMNVSYSQNEEYKYYPVDLVSMYIFLIDENRNVEIDGYKMLDSRENITQWQKTKYKPYTLPKGRHTLSIKSRANSPLGSPNIDYIDFKAKRLEEIPIEPEEVPSNDFHTALQYKYIKDENPGNILNYANGVEDLSRPKGNILNFSDSLKENSYSYIIQISSSRNFDSPDTKIIKDLKEKKYVLKNLKLGQQIFYRGAISEEGLINGTIHELNVNTIAPRNVDIPRVDNARDIGGYKTTLIENGVINQGLYYRSANLDEINDKGKRILTEDLGVKVEIDLRDEIYNNGPYVDGVEYYPIPIITGSESTRFENFNEEYIKIFDLISNADKNPIILHCNAGADRTGIMTFALMTLLGCEYNDIARDYCFTNFGVQGLRDINSEFTNWWNKLDLYEGETKAEKCKSWLKSKGIEDYKLEHIREIFINNYGK
;
A
#
# COMPACT_ATOMS: atom_id res chain seq x y z
N MET A 1 10.54 -33.91 9.46
CA MET A 1 10.49 -34.66 10.73
C MET A 1 10.09 -33.69 11.82
N GLN A 2 9.35 -34.13 12.82
CA GLN A 2 8.90 -33.28 13.93
C GLN A 2 9.27 -33.95 15.26
N TYR A 3 9.82 -33.17 16.17
CA TYR A 3 10.26 -33.58 17.52
C TYR A 3 9.71 -32.60 18.54
N LYS A 4 9.65 -33.05 19.80
CA LYS A 4 9.49 -32.17 20.94
C LYS A 4 10.84 -31.89 21.57
N GLU A 5 10.96 -30.76 22.25
CA GLU A 5 12.14 -30.48 23.07
C GLU A 5 12.40 -31.60 24.07
N GLY A 6 13.65 -32.00 24.20
CA GLY A 6 14.06 -33.12 25.05
C GLY A 6 14.02 -34.50 24.38
N GLU A 7 13.44 -34.63 23.19
CA GLU A 7 13.45 -35.87 22.41
C GLU A 7 14.83 -36.15 21.81
N ILE A 8 15.07 -37.40 21.45
CA ILE A 8 16.30 -37.86 20.79
C ILE A 8 16.12 -37.80 19.27
N PHE A 9 17.06 -37.19 18.57
CA PHE A 9 17.05 -37.22 17.12
C PHE A 9 17.23 -38.64 16.60
N ASN A 10 16.27 -39.13 15.80
CA ASN A 10 16.31 -40.46 15.22
C ASN A 10 16.58 -40.37 13.72
N LYS A 11 17.66 -41.00 13.26
CA LYS A 11 18.06 -41.10 11.87
C LYS A 11 17.46 -42.30 11.10
N ASP A 12 16.68 -43.14 11.77
CA ASP A 12 16.10 -44.32 11.16
C ASP A 12 15.19 -43.92 10.00
N GLY A 13 15.39 -44.57 8.86
CA GLY A 13 14.66 -44.29 7.64
C GLY A 13 15.18 -43.12 6.81
N MET A 14 16.25 -42.41 7.27
CA MET A 14 16.90 -41.41 6.43
C MET A 14 17.64 -42.05 5.26
N ILE A 15 17.43 -41.51 4.08
CA ILE A 15 18.12 -41.91 2.85
C ILE A 15 18.95 -40.72 2.37
N ILE A 16 20.28 -40.87 2.40
CA ILE A 16 21.20 -39.89 1.87
C ILE A 16 21.68 -40.35 0.49
N LYS A 17 21.64 -39.42 -0.48
CA LYS A 17 22.03 -39.67 -1.85
C LYS A 17 23.08 -38.65 -2.26
N ALA A 18 24.24 -39.12 -2.67
CA ALA A 18 25.27 -38.28 -3.23
C ALA A 18 25.13 -38.20 -4.75
N PHE A 19 25.37 -37.00 -5.30
CA PHE A 19 25.41 -36.69 -6.71
C PHE A 19 26.84 -36.32 -7.07
N TYR A 20 27.42 -36.98 -8.05
CA TYR A 20 28.77 -36.78 -8.52
C TYR A 20 28.77 -35.98 -9.85
N ASP A 21 29.86 -35.31 -10.16
CA ASP A 21 30.01 -34.46 -11.36
C ASP A 21 29.83 -35.21 -12.69
N ASN A 22 29.98 -36.54 -12.68
CA ASN A 22 29.77 -37.41 -13.84
C ASN A 22 28.31 -37.93 -13.98
N ASN A 23 27.35 -37.29 -13.30
CA ASN A 23 25.95 -37.72 -13.21
C ASN A 23 25.71 -39.07 -12.51
N PHE A 24 26.73 -39.64 -11.89
CA PHE A 24 26.58 -40.86 -11.09
C PHE A 24 25.89 -40.49 -9.76
N GLN A 25 25.03 -41.38 -9.27
CA GLN A 25 24.31 -41.23 -8.00
C GLN A 25 24.53 -42.49 -7.15
N ALA A 26 24.83 -42.27 -5.86
CA ALA A 26 24.99 -43.38 -4.93
C ALA A 26 24.25 -43.12 -3.62
N TYR A 27 23.70 -44.17 -3.02
CA TYR A 27 23.20 -44.13 -1.64
C TYR A 27 24.38 -44.19 -0.67
N ILE A 28 24.32 -43.37 0.37
CA ILE A 28 25.39 -43.24 1.35
C ILE A 28 24.91 -43.72 2.72
N ASP A 29 25.62 -44.71 3.24
CA ASP A 29 25.25 -45.35 4.54
C ASP A 29 26.13 -44.85 5.70
N ASN A 30 27.32 -44.29 5.42
CA ASN A 30 28.32 -43.88 6.42
C ASN A 30 28.50 -42.35 6.44
N TYR A 31 27.46 -41.65 6.81
CA TYR A 31 27.47 -40.21 7.00
C TYR A 31 27.46 -39.82 8.48
N ILE A 32 27.91 -38.62 8.75
CA ILE A 32 27.92 -38.03 10.10
C ILE A 32 26.78 -37.01 10.21
N ILE A 33 26.13 -37.00 11.34
CA ILE A 33 25.10 -36.00 11.69
C ILE A 33 25.59 -35.23 12.93
N ASP A 34 25.43 -33.89 12.85
CA ASP A 34 25.92 -32.99 13.89
C ASP A 34 25.04 -32.90 15.14
N LYS A 35 23.87 -33.56 15.17
CA LYS A 35 22.93 -33.40 16.27
C LYS A 35 23.36 -34.15 17.51
N ILE A 36 23.31 -33.44 18.65
CA ILE A 36 23.53 -33.95 20.01
C ILE A 36 22.17 -34.13 20.68
N ASN A 37 21.97 -35.26 21.31
CA ASN A 37 20.74 -35.56 22.02
C ASN A 37 20.90 -35.32 23.54
N PRO A 38 19.87 -34.87 24.26
CA PRO A 38 18.52 -34.54 23.76
C PRO A 38 18.47 -33.25 22.95
N LEU A 39 17.49 -33.17 21.99
CA LEU A 39 17.27 -32.00 21.19
C LEU A 39 16.73 -30.84 22.01
N THR A 40 17.23 -29.65 21.73
CA THR A 40 16.68 -28.40 22.27
C THR A 40 15.94 -27.67 21.15
N ILE A 41 15.13 -26.67 21.47
CA ILE A 41 14.46 -25.81 20.50
C ILE A 41 15.43 -25.15 19.51
N TYR A 42 16.73 -25.10 19.84
CA TYR A 42 17.78 -24.51 18.98
C TYR A 42 18.40 -25.50 18.00
N ASP A 43 18.00 -26.77 18.00
CA ASP A 43 18.59 -27.82 17.18
C ASP A 43 17.85 -28.09 15.85
N SER A 44 17.08 -27.14 15.37
CA SER A 44 16.24 -27.28 14.18
C SER A 44 17.02 -27.51 12.85
N LEU A 45 18.28 -27.07 12.76
CA LEU A 45 19.14 -27.30 11.60
C LEU A 45 19.95 -28.59 11.83
N VAL A 46 19.85 -29.54 10.93
CA VAL A 46 20.62 -30.78 10.94
C VAL A 46 21.62 -30.76 9.81
N THR A 47 22.91 -30.87 10.15
CA THR A 47 24.00 -30.98 9.17
C THR A 47 24.37 -32.43 8.96
N VAL A 48 24.42 -32.84 7.72
CA VAL A 48 24.89 -34.16 7.29
C VAL A 48 26.21 -33.98 6.56
N SER A 49 27.26 -34.62 7.07
CA SER A 49 28.60 -34.55 6.48
C SER A 49 29.03 -35.90 5.91
N TYR A 50 29.60 -35.87 4.70
CA TYR A 50 30.16 -37.04 4.02
C TYR A 50 31.33 -36.62 3.12
N ASN A 51 32.51 -37.22 3.28
CA ASN A 51 33.71 -36.92 2.49
C ASN A 51 34.00 -35.43 2.32
N GLU A 52 34.06 -34.69 3.42
CA GLU A 52 34.31 -33.24 3.47
C GLU A 52 33.24 -32.37 2.76
N LYS A 53 32.13 -32.98 2.37
CA LYS A 53 30.96 -32.26 1.84
C LYS A 53 29.86 -32.28 2.88
N GLU A 54 29.11 -31.18 2.92
CA GLU A 54 28.01 -31.00 3.87
C GLU A 54 26.71 -30.64 3.14
N THR A 55 25.63 -31.08 3.70
CA THR A 55 24.28 -30.65 3.32
C THR A 55 23.43 -30.50 4.58
N ASN A 56 22.47 -29.63 4.53
CA ASN A 56 21.65 -29.29 5.67
C ASN A 56 20.16 -29.52 5.36
N PHE A 57 19.40 -29.89 6.36
CA PHE A 57 17.95 -29.87 6.32
C PHE A 57 17.38 -29.48 7.68
N TYR A 58 16.14 -29.03 7.68
CA TYR A 58 15.49 -28.59 8.89
C TYR A 58 14.57 -29.68 9.45
N ILE A 59 14.57 -29.78 10.78
CA ILE A 59 13.58 -30.53 11.56
C ILE A 59 12.75 -29.55 12.37
N LYS A 60 11.51 -29.90 12.60
CA LYS A 60 10.62 -29.13 13.46
C LYS A 60 10.79 -29.59 14.91
N ILE A 61 11.13 -28.65 15.80
CA ILE A 61 11.17 -28.89 17.25
C ILE A 61 10.14 -27.96 17.90
N THR A 62 9.29 -28.51 18.73
CA THR A 62 8.22 -27.78 19.39
C THR A 62 8.44 -27.78 20.91
N ASN A 63 8.06 -26.70 21.58
CA ASN A 63 8.01 -26.65 23.03
C ASN A 63 6.87 -27.53 23.62
N GLU A 64 6.69 -27.53 24.91
CA GLU A 64 5.64 -28.30 25.58
C GLU A 64 4.23 -27.94 25.12
N GLU A 65 3.99 -26.71 24.69
CA GLU A 65 2.73 -26.22 24.16
C GLU A 65 2.49 -26.62 22.68
N GLY A 66 3.45 -27.31 22.04
CA GLY A 66 3.39 -27.70 20.65
C GLY A 66 3.73 -26.56 19.68
N ILE A 67 4.33 -25.49 20.16
CA ILE A 67 4.74 -24.31 19.37
C ILE A 67 6.19 -24.49 18.96
N GLU A 68 6.48 -24.33 17.67
CA GLU A 68 7.84 -24.30 17.15
C GLU A 68 8.46 -22.93 17.43
N ILE A 69 9.63 -22.96 18.09
CA ILE A 69 10.42 -21.76 18.38
C ILE A 69 11.59 -21.73 17.41
N TYR A 70 11.73 -20.63 16.69
CA TYR A 70 12.76 -20.49 15.67
C TYR A 70 14.04 -19.91 16.27
N PRO A 71 15.19 -20.65 16.20
CA PRO A 71 16.43 -20.22 16.82
C PRO A 71 17.17 -19.15 16.03
N ASN A 72 17.89 -18.30 16.73
CA ASN A 72 18.71 -17.24 16.19
C ASN A 72 20.18 -17.65 16.00
N ASN A 73 20.52 -18.44 15.03
CA ASN A 73 21.94 -18.79 14.80
C ASN A 73 22.46 -18.61 13.37
N SER A 74 21.72 -17.99 12.46
CA SER A 74 22.25 -17.68 11.13
C SER A 74 22.61 -16.21 11.00
N LYS A 75 23.88 -15.93 10.72
CA LYS A 75 24.36 -14.61 10.29
C LYS A 75 23.83 -14.20 8.91
N GLU A 76 23.00 -15.00 8.29
CA GLU A 76 22.33 -14.71 7.05
C GLU A 76 20.98 -14.04 7.38
N LYS A 77 20.69 -12.95 6.68
CA LYS A 77 19.43 -12.19 6.80
C LYS A 77 18.25 -13.13 7.01
N TYR A 78 17.64 -13.07 8.17
CA TYR A 78 16.56 -13.92 8.68
C TYR A 78 15.55 -14.30 7.61
N THR A 79 15.77 -15.47 7.00
CA THR A 79 14.77 -16.15 6.20
C THR A 79 14.36 -17.37 6.98
N PHE A 80 13.16 -17.41 7.53
CA PHE A 80 12.66 -18.62 8.15
C PHE A 80 11.70 -19.36 7.21
N GLU A 81 11.68 -20.67 7.31
CA GLU A 81 10.86 -21.57 6.52
C GLU A 81 9.74 -22.11 7.40
N PRO A 82 8.55 -21.47 7.45
CA PRO A 82 7.50 -21.95 8.32
C PRO A 82 6.99 -23.32 7.84
N PHE A 83 6.86 -24.22 8.80
CA PHE A 83 6.21 -25.50 8.62
C PHE A 83 4.69 -25.34 8.68
N GLU A 84 3.96 -26.36 8.24
CA GLU A 84 2.54 -26.43 8.54
C GLU A 84 2.30 -26.50 10.05
N GLY A 85 1.61 -25.53 10.60
CA GLY A 85 1.39 -25.35 12.03
C GLY A 85 1.77 -23.97 12.53
N THR A 86 2.12 -23.85 13.81
CA THR A 86 2.52 -22.57 14.44
C THR A 86 4.02 -22.56 14.68
N THR A 87 4.68 -21.50 14.20
CA THR A 87 6.09 -21.20 14.43
C THR A 87 6.18 -19.91 15.22
N ARG A 88 6.88 -19.89 16.33
CA ARG A 88 7.15 -18.68 17.13
C ARG A 88 8.50 -18.09 16.75
N TYR A 89 8.49 -16.79 16.58
CA TYR A 89 9.66 -15.97 16.32
C TYR A 89 9.88 -15.03 17.50
N GLU A 90 10.89 -15.33 18.33
CA GLU A 90 11.27 -14.50 19.46
C GLU A 90 11.97 -13.25 18.97
N ILE A 91 11.53 -12.09 19.46
CA ILE A 91 11.94 -10.81 18.88
C ILE A 91 13.37 -10.42 19.23
N GLU A 92 13.89 -10.87 20.38
CA GLU A 92 15.30 -10.67 20.76
C GLU A 92 16.26 -11.30 19.77
N ASN A 93 15.77 -12.21 18.96
CA ASN A 93 16.48 -12.87 17.88
C ASN A 93 16.36 -12.13 16.54
N ALA A 94 15.61 -11.03 16.48
CA ALA A 94 15.38 -10.28 15.26
C ALA A 94 16.60 -9.47 14.81
N ASP A 95 16.78 -9.32 13.50
CA ASP A 95 17.71 -8.35 12.94
C ASP A 95 17.16 -6.93 13.08
N LEU A 96 17.57 -6.24 14.12
CA LEU A 96 17.15 -4.87 14.41
C LEU A 96 17.75 -3.84 13.44
N SER A 97 18.65 -4.22 12.54
CA SER A 97 19.21 -3.32 11.52
C SER A 97 18.13 -2.77 10.56
N ASN A 98 17.01 -3.48 10.46
CA ASN A 98 15.84 -3.07 9.67
C ASN A 98 14.73 -2.45 10.53
N TRP A 99 14.89 -2.42 11.85
CA TRP A 99 14.01 -1.69 12.74
C TRP A 99 14.37 -0.21 12.69
N LYS A 100 13.73 0.52 11.82
CA LYS A 100 13.88 1.96 11.74
C LYS A 100 12.88 2.62 12.68
N ILE A 101 13.40 3.11 13.78
CA ILE A 101 12.74 4.16 14.53
C ILE A 101 13.20 5.46 13.91
N ASN A 102 12.26 6.30 13.52
CA ASN A 102 12.56 7.64 13.01
C ASN A 102 12.96 8.58 14.15
N SER A 103 14.02 8.27 14.87
CA SER A 103 14.66 9.20 15.78
C SER A 103 16.17 9.17 15.56
N GLU A 104 16.80 10.31 15.64
CA GLU A 104 18.25 10.46 15.52
C GLU A 104 19.04 9.62 16.54
N ASP A 105 18.38 9.09 17.57
CA ASP A 105 19.02 8.44 18.71
C ASP A 105 18.87 6.92 18.79
N ASN A 106 18.22 6.24 17.84
CA ASN A 106 18.12 4.77 17.76
C ASN A 106 17.89 4.07 19.12
N LYS A 107 16.80 4.43 19.82
CA LYS A 107 16.56 4.01 21.21
C LYS A 107 15.81 2.69 21.41
N SER A 108 15.45 1.97 20.34
CA SER A 108 14.91 0.61 20.52
C SER A 108 15.96 -0.31 21.11
N LYS A 109 15.61 -0.98 22.16
CA LYS A 109 16.50 -1.88 22.87
C LYS A 109 15.82 -3.21 23.13
N ILE A 110 16.58 -4.29 23.07
CA ILE A 110 16.19 -5.54 23.71
C ILE A 110 16.34 -5.34 25.21
N ILE A 111 15.26 -5.56 25.93
CA ILE A 111 15.19 -5.39 27.40
C ILE A 111 14.81 -6.73 28.02
N GLU A 112 15.53 -7.13 29.04
CA GLU A 112 15.21 -8.32 29.84
C GLU A 112 13.97 -8.07 30.73
N ARG A 113 13.05 -9.03 30.70
CA ARG A 113 11.86 -8.98 31.52
C ARG A 113 11.36 -10.39 31.80
N PHE A 114 11.15 -10.71 33.07
CA PHE A 114 10.85 -12.05 33.52
C PHE A 114 9.53 -12.66 33.00
N ASP A 115 8.59 -11.83 32.57
CA ASP A 115 7.30 -12.25 32.03
C ASP A 115 7.22 -12.17 30.48
N ALA A 116 8.35 -11.86 29.82
CA ALA A 116 8.49 -11.96 28.38
C ALA A 116 8.85 -13.39 27.96
N SER A 117 8.37 -13.86 26.83
CA SER A 117 8.80 -15.10 26.20
C SER A 117 10.29 -15.02 25.88
N GLY A 118 11.05 -16.09 26.13
CA GLY A 118 12.51 -16.03 25.98
C GLY A 118 13.25 -15.15 27.02
N GLY A 119 12.53 -14.43 27.88
CA GLY A 119 13.11 -13.58 28.93
C GLY A 119 13.47 -12.16 28.48
N SER A 120 13.23 -11.79 27.25
CA SER A 120 13.54 -10.47 26.67
C SER A 120 12.47 -10.01 25.69
N PHE A 121 12.40 -8.71 25.43
CA PHE A 121 11.48 -8.12 24.47
C PHE A 121 12.10 -6.90 23.79
N LEU A 122 11.57 -6.52 22.62
CA LEU A 122 11.90 -5.28 21.95
C LEU A 122 11.09 -4.14 22.54
N SER A 123 11.76 -3.18 23.16
CA SER A 123 11.13 -1.94 23.62
C SER A 123 11.01 -0.95 22.47
N GLY A 124 9.76 -0.51 22.21
CA GLY A 124 9.45 0.49 21.21
C GLY A 124 9.37 1.89 21.79
N ILE A 125 10.45 2.41 22.38
CA ILE A 125 10.40 3.72 23.05
C ILE A 125 10.89 4.84 22.14
N ASP A 126 10.09 5.89 21.95
CA ASP A 126 10.56 7.27 22.06
C ASP A 126 9.45 8.24 22.48
N GLU A 127 9.85 9.23 23.30
CA GLU A 127 8.96 10.15 24.01
C GLU A 127 8.44 11.32 23.15
N ASN A 128 8.78 11.42 21.89
CA ASN A 128 8.42 12.57 21.07
C ASN A 128 8.00 12.21 19.63
N ILE A 129 6.70 12.36 19.36
CA ILE A 129 6.08 12.64 18.04
C ILE A 129 5.96 11.44 17.05
N SER A 130 4.74 11.20 16.54
CA SER A 130 4.33 10.45 15.32
C SER A 130 5.39 9.51 14.68
N TYR A 131 5.76 8.41 15.32
CA TYR A 131 6.77 7.50 14.81
C TYR A 131 6.18 6.24 14.20
N GLU A 132 6.73 5.86 13.06
CA GLU A 132 6.52 4.58 12.42
C GLU A 132 7.67 3.65 12.77
N GLY A 133 7.47 2.76 13.74
CA GLY A 133 8.35 1.63 13.94
C GLY A 133 8.04 0.54 12.92
N LYS A 134 9.07 -0.03 12.30
CA LYS A 134 8.92 -1.08 11.29
C LYS A 134 9.89 -2.22 11.56
N LEU A 135 9.36 -3.40 11.83
CA LEU A 135 10.11 -4.65 11.95
C LEU A 135 9.93 -5.47 10.68
N ILE A 136 11.02 -5.71 9.94
CA ILE A 136 11.01 -6.45 8.67
C ILE A 136 11.57 -7.85 8.90
N PHE A 137 10.94 -8.86 8.29
CA PHE A 137 11.39 -10.24 8.30
C PHE A 137 11.09 -10.94 6.97
N ASN A 138 11.95 -11.91 6.63
CA ASN A 138 11.82 -12.69 5.41
C ASN A 138 11.31 -14.09 5.75
N ILE A 139 10.42 -14.60 4.92
CA ILE A 139 9.91 -15.97 5.00
C ILE A 139 10.09 -16.68 3.65
N ASP A 140 10.37 -17.98 3.67
CA ASP A 140 10.45 -18.82 2.47
C ASP A 140 9.44 -19.97 2.60
N LEU A 141 8.27 -19.79 2.00
CA LEU A 141 7.20 -20.78 2.02
C LEU A 141 7.47 -21.90 1.03
N LYS A 142 7.50 -23.14 1.50
CA LYS A 142 7.67 -24.32 0.66
C LYS A 142 6.38 -24.79 0.00
N PHE A 143 5.24 -24.20 0.35
CA PHE A 143 3.90 -24.50 -0.16
C PHE A 143 3.02 -23.24 -0.16
N ASN A 144 1.94 -23.24 -0.91
CA ASN A 144 0.92 -22.20 -0.81
C ASN A 144 0.27 -22.32 0.57
N ALA A 145 0.16 -21.22 1.29
CA ALA A 145 -0.33 -21.22 2.67
C ALA A 145 -1.35 -20.13 2.94
N GLU A 146 -2.36 -20.48 3.74
CA GLU A 146 -3.12 -19.51 4.52
C GLU A 146 -2.34 -19.21 5.80
N ILE A 147 -2.01 -17.95 6.01
CA ILE A 147 -1.18 -17.47 7.09
C ILE A 147 -2.02 -16.71 8.09
N THR A 148 -1.85 -17.00 9.36
CA THR A 148 -2.33 -16.16 10.46
C THR A 148 -1.15 -15.75 11.31
N MET A 149 -0.99 -14.46 11.54
CA MET A 149 0.03 -13.94 12.45
C MET A 149 -0.61 -13.40 13.72
N ASN A 150 0.07 -13.61 14.85
CA ASN A 150 -0.27 -12.96 16.10
C ASN A 150 1.01 -12.36 16.69
N VAL A 151 0.98 -11.08 16.99
CA VAL A 151 2.08 -10.37 17.65
C VAL A 151 1.77 -10.27 19.14
N SER A 152 2.68 -10.72 19.98
CA SER A 152 2.63 -10.47 21.41
C SER A 152 3.14 -9.07 21.69
N TYR A 153 2.32 -8.23 22.28
CA TYR A 153 2.65 -6.84 22.55
C TYR A 153 2.20 -6.39 23.95
N SER A 154 2.87 -5.39 24.47
CA SER A 154 2.44 -4.62 25.63
C SER A 154 2.65 -3.13 25.40
N GLN A 155 2.00 -2.31 26.19
CA GLN A 155 2.21 -0.86 26.16
C GLN A 155 3.15 -0.43 27.27
N ASN A 156 3.79 0.71 27.13
CA ASN A 156 4.60 1.28 28.18
C ASN A 156 3.71 1.79 29.33
N GLU A 157 4.20 1.71 30.59
CA GLU A 157 3.45 2.15 31.77
C GLU A 157 3.05 3.63 31.76
N GLU A 158 3.76 4.46 31.05
CA GLU A 158 3.48 5.88 30.90
C GLU A 158 2.12 6.18 30.24
N TYR A 159 1.58 5.25 29.46
CA TYR A 159 0.25 5.37 28.86
C TYR A 159 -0.90 5.46 29.86
N LYS A 160 -0.70 5.02 31.09
CA LYS A 160 -1.70 5.12 32.16
C LYS A 160 -2.21 6.52 32.44
N TYR A 161 -1.40 7.52 32.12
CA TYR A 161 -1.65 8.91 32.51
C TYR A 161 -2.32 9.76 31.42
N TYR A 162 -2.55 9.21 30.24
CA TYR A 162 -3.13 9.95 29.13
C TYR A 162 -4.62 9.66 28.93
N PRO A 163 -5.44 10.66 28.49
CA PRO A 163 -6.85 10.44 28.19
C PRO A 163 -7.06 9.42 27.06
N VAL A 164 -8.05 8.52 27.23
CA VAL A 164 -8.37 7.43 26.28
C VAL A 164 -8.62 7.93 24.86
N ASP A 165 -9.21 9.11 24.72
CA ASP A 165 -9.63 9.68 23.43
C ASP A 165 -8.45 10.19 22.58
N LEU A 166 -7.25 10.29 23.15
CA LEU A 166 -6.06 10.82 22.48
C LEU A 166 -5.07 9.74 21.99
N VAL A 167 -5.28 8.48 22.36
CA VAL A 167 -4.32 7.41 22.05
C VAL A 167 -4.97 6.36 21.16
N SER A 168 -4.79 6.49 19.86
CA SER A 168 -5.08 5.40 18.91
C SER A 168 -3.75 4.83 18.42
N MET A 169 -3.47 3.58 18.79
CA MET A 169 -2.30 2.86 18.32
C MET A 169 -2.74 1.65 17.49
N TYR A 170 -2.11 1.49 16.35
CA TYR A 170 -2.37 0.39 15.43
C TYR A 170 -1.07 -0.36 15.15
N ILE A 171 -1.18 -1.67 15.01
CA ILE A 171 -0.11 -2.52 14.50
C ILE A 171 -0.58 -3.09 13.17
N PHE A 172 0.18 -2.80 12.11
CA PHE A 172 -0.11 -3.22 10.75
C PHE A 172 0.82 -4.32 10.31
N LEU A 173 0.29 -5.31 9.61
CA LEU A 173 1.05 -6.33 8.91
C LEU A 173 1.11 -5.97 7.43
N ILE A 174 2.33 -5.92 6.89
CA ILE A 174 2.59 -5.46 5.52
C ILE A 174 3.33 -6.54 4.73
N ASP A 175 2.89 -6.79 3.50
CA ASP A 175 3.66 -7.54 2.50
C ASP A 175 4.57 -6.54 1.76
N GLU A 176 5.85 -6.54 2.10
CA GLU A 176 6.84 -5.60 1.52
C GLU A 176 7.10 -5.86 0.03
N ASN A 177 6.98 -7.10 -0.42
CA ASN A 177 7.19 -7.44 -1.82
C ASN A 177 6.12 -6.83 -2.71
N ARG A 178 4.89 -6.77 -2.19
CA ARG A 178 3.73 -6.21 -2.89
C ARG A 178 3.46 -4.77 -2.50
N ASN A 179 4.12 -4.27 -1.43
CA ASN A 179 3.84 -2.99 -0.79
C ASN A 179 2.35 -2.85 -0.41
N VAL A 180 1.79 -3.92 0.17
CA VAL A 180 0.37 -4.03 0.55
C VAL A 180 0.28 -4.25 2.04
N GLU A 181 -0.53 -3.46 2.70
CA GLU A 181 -0.96 -3.70 4.07
C GLU A 181 -1.95 -4.86 4.06
N ILE A 182 -1.58 -5.94 4.76
CA ILE A 182 -2.37 -7.17 4.83
C ILE A 182 -3.53 -6.99 5.78
N ASP A 183 -3.26 -6.47 6.97
CA ASP A 183 -4.26 -6.23 8.01
C ASP A 183 -3.73 -5.22 9.05
N GLY A 184 -4.64 -4.54 9.73
CA GLY A 184 -4.34 -3.63 10.82
C GLY A 184 -5.11 -4.00 12.08
N TYR A 185 -4.43 -4.03 13.21
CA TYR A 185 -5.02 -4.33 14.51
C TYR A 185 -4.97 -3.10 15.41
N LYS A 186 -6.14 -2.61 15.82
CA LYS A 186 -6.23 -1.55 16.83
C LYS A 186 -5.92 -2.15 18.20
N MET A 187 -4.91 -1.62 18.85
CA MET A 187 -4.56 -2.03 20.20
C MET A 187 -5.71 -1.68 21.15
N LEU A 188 -6.15 -2.66 21.92
CA LEU A 188 -7.20 -2.47 22.91
C LEU A 188 -6.66 -1.63 24.06
N ASP A 189 -7.25 -0.47 24.25
CA ASP A 189 -6.99 0.38 25.39
C ASP A 189 -7.86 -0.09 26.56
N SER A 190 -7.40 -1.09 27.30
CA SER A 190 -7.91 -1.35 28.65
C SER A 190 -6.84 -0.89 29.65
N ARG A 191 -7.09 0.23 30.33
CA ARG A 191 -6.16 0.81 31.31
C ARG A 191 -5.77 -0.14 32.43
N GLU A 192 -6.56 -1.18 32.66
CA GLU A 192 -6.29 -2.18 33.68
C GLU A 192 -5.21 -3.19 33.28
N ASN A 193 -4.96 -3.38 31.97
CA ASN A 193 -4.07 -4.41 31.44
C ASN A 193 -2.99 -3.87 30.47
N ILE A 194 -2.73 -2.57 30.49
CA ILE A 194 -1.88 -1.90 29.50
C ILE A 194 -0.43 -2.43 29.50
N THR A 195 0.05 -2.92 30.64
CA THR A 195 1.40 -3.48 30.82
C THR A 195 1.45 -5.00 30.68
N GLN A 196 0.31 -5.67 30.57
CA GLN A 196 0.25 -7.12 30.37
C GLN A 196 0.43 -7.45 28.89
N TRP A 197 1.07 -8.59 28.61
CA TRP A 197 1.21 -9.09 27.27
C TRP A 197 -0.13 -9.48 26.66
N GLN A 198 -0.41 -8.93 25.49
CA GLN A 198 -1.62 -9.18 24.72
C GLN A 198 -1.23 -9.69 23.33
N LYS A 199 -2.19 -10.30 22.61
CA LYS A 199 -1.95 -10.78 21.25
C LYS A 199 -2.85 -10.05 20.26
N THR A 200 -2.30 -9.67 19.10
CA THR A 200 -3.10 -9.23 17.97
C THR A 200 -3.95 -10.37 17.42
N LYS A 201 -4.98 -10.03 16.67
CA LYS A 201 -5.84 -10.98 15.95
C LYS A 201 -5.99 -10.51 14.50
N TYR A 202 -4.96 -10.79 13.70
CA TYR A 202 -5.03 -10.52 12.28
C TYR A 202 -5.91 -11.53 11.55
N LYS A 203 -6.52 -11.08 10.44
CA LYS A 203 -7.24 -11.98 9.55
C LYS A 203 -6.27 -12.94 8.86
N PRO A 204 -6.72 -14.16 8.51
CA PRO A 204 -5.95 -15.04 7.67
C PRO A 204 -5.62 -14.40 6.31
N TYR A 205 -4.41 -14.61 5.83
CA TYR A 205 -3.92 -14.10 4.56
C TYR A 205 -3.26 -15.21 3.75
N THR A 206 -3.52 -15.24 2.45
CA THR A 206 -2.96 -16.27 1.56
C THR A 206 -1.65 -15.79 0.94
N LEU A 207 -0.58 -16.57 1.13
CA LEU A 207 0.69 -16.38 0.46
C LEU A 207 1.00 -17.59 -0.45
N PRO A 208 1.47 -17.36 -1.68
CA PRO A 208 1.94 -18.44 -2.53
C PRO A 208 3.29 -18.99 -2.03
N LYS A 209 3.63 -20.18 -2.48
CA LYS A 209 4.97 -20.75 -2.33
C LYS A 209 6.03 -19.77 -2.83
N GLY A 210 7.12 -19.60 -2.09
CA GLY A 210 8.24 -18.72 -2.45
C GLY A 210 8.67 -17.81 -1.31
N ARG A 211 9.57 -16.88 -1.64
CA ARG A 211 10.12 -15.91 -0.68
C ARG A 211 9.23 -14.69 -0.58
N HIS A 212 8.95 -14.29 0.65
CA HIS A 212 8.16 -13.11 0.99
C HIS A 212 8.90 -12.29 2.04
N THR A 213 8.84 -10.97 1.89
CA THR A 213 9.29 -10.04 2.91
C THR A 213 8.05 -9.44 3.55
N LEU A 214 7.84 -9.71 4.82
CA LEU A 214 6.76 -9.15 5.62
C LEU A 214 7.31 -8.12 6.59
N SER A 215 6.49 -7.20 7.02
CA SER A 215 6.83 -6.30 8.11
C SER A 215 5.65 -6.03 9.03
N ILE A 216 5.99 -5.73 10.27
CA ILE A 216 5.08 -5.18 11.24
C ILE A 216 5.41 -3.71 11.39
N LYS A 217 4.41 -2.86 11.18
CA LYS A 217 4.51 -1.42 11.30
C LYS A 217 3.59 -0.95 12.40
N SER A 218 4.10 -0.17 13.34
CA SER A 218 3.26 0.52 14.32
C SER A 218 2.98 1.95 13.86
N ARG A 219 1.73 2.40 14.03
CA ARG A 219 1.34 3.79 13.85
C ARG A 219 0.62 4.26 15.11
N ALA A 220 1.11 5.31 15.72
CA ALA A 220 0.48 5.96 16.84
C ALA A 220 0.08 7.39 16.46
N ASN A 221 -1.14 7.78 16.83
CA ASN A 221 -1.57 9.19 16.77
C ASN A 221 -1.21 9.95 18.05
N SER A 222 -0.23 9.44 18.78
CA SER A 222 0.13 9.93 20.12
C SER A 222 1.64 10.07 20.25
N PRO A 223 2.15 11.03 21.04
CA PRO A 223 3.57 11.18 21.30
C PRO A 223 4.22 10.06 22.12
N LEU A 224 3.52 8.96 22.37
CA LEU A 224 3.94 7.93 23.34
C LEU A 224 4.64 6.71 22.72
N GLY A 225 5.04 6.77 21.46
CA GLY A 225 5.93 5.77 20.88
C GLY A 225 5.25 4.48 20.39
N SER A 226 6.08 3.54 19.96
CA SER A 226 5.68 2.20 19.48
C SER A 226 5.45 1.23 20.64
N PRO A 227 4.64 0.17 20.47
CA PRO A 227 4.44 -0.85 21.49
C PRO A 227 5.72 -1.63 21.74
N ASN A 228 5.81 -2.23 22.92
CA ASN A 228 6.76 -3.30 23.20
C ASN A 228 6.33 -4.56 22.47
N ILE A 229 7.25 -5.26 21.83
CA ILE A 229 6.98 -6.51 21.09
C ILE A 229 7.83 -7.61 21.69
N ASP A 230 7.19 -8.72 22.07
CA ASP A 230 7.80 -9.88 22.68
C ASP A 230 8.11 -10.94 21.61
N TYR A 231 7.09 -11.51 20.99
CA TYR A 231 7.25 -12.49 19.94
C TYR A 231 6.16 -12.40 18.88
N ILE A 232 6.37 -13.11 17.77
CA ILE A 232 5.41 -13.31 16.70
C ILE A 232 5.11 -14.79 16.57
N ASP A 233 3.85 -15.19 16.78
CA ASP A 233 3.36 -16.51 16.40
C ASP A 233 2.91 -16.48 14.94
N PHE A 234 3.53 -17.30 14.12
CA PHE A 234 3.23 -17.43 12.70
C PHE A 234 2.58 -18.80 12.44
N LYS A 235 1.31 -18.81 12.12
CA LYS A 235 0.58 -20.03 11.81
C LYS A 235 0.39 -20.16 10.31
N ALA A 236 0.97 -21.21 9.73
CA ALA A 236 0.81 -21.57 8.34
C ALA A 236 -0.10 -22.82 8.20
N LYS A 237 -1.13 -22.71 7.40
CA LYS A 237 -1.97 -23.82 6.99
C LYS A 237 -1.76 -24.05 5.50
N ARG A 238 -1.31 -25.24 5.12
CA ARG A 238 -1.15 -25.61 3.71
C ARG A 238 -2.50 -25.50 2.99
N LEU A 239 -2.50 -24.80 1.88
CA LEU A 239 -3.60 -24.84 0.92
C LEU A 239 -3.30 -25.98 -0.06
N GLU A 240 -4.23 -26.91 -0.20
CA GLU A 240 -4.20 -27.84 -1.32
C GLU A 240 -4.15 -27.03 -2.61
N GLU A 241 -3.44 -27.52 -3.62
CA GLU A 241 -3.44 -26.91 -4.94
C GLU A 241 -4.85 -27.03 -5.54
N ILE A 242 -5.75 -26.17 -5.06
CA ILE A 242 -6.94 -25.86 -5.83
C ILE A 242 -6.39 -25.13 -7.05
N PRO A 243 -6.68 -25.58 -8.29
CA PRO A 243 -6.40 -24.78 -9.46
C PRO A 243 -7.07 -23.43 -9.17
N ILE A 244 -6.29 -22.41 -8.89
CA ILE A 244 -6.77 -21.04 -8.85
C ILE A 244 -7.13 -20.81 -10.31
N GLU A 245 -8.40 -20.93 -10.64
CA GLU A 245 -8.90 -20.30 -11.86
C GLU A 245 -8.42 -18.87 -11.72
N PRO A 246 -7.61 -18.37 -12.69
CA PRO A 246 -7.14 -17.01 -12.59
C PRO A 246 -8.42 -16.17 -12.47
N GLU A 247 -8.63 -15.57 -11.29
CA GLU A 247 -9.60 -14.49 -11.19
C GLU A 247 -9.22 -13.59 -12.34
N GLU A 248 -10.14 -13.37 -13.30
CA GLU A 248 -9.93 -12.41 -14.36
C GLU A 248 -9.79 -11.03 -13.73
N VAL A 249 -8.64 -10.81 -13.13
CA VAL A 249 -8.20 -9.47 -12.76
C VAL A 249 -7.88 -8.84 -14.11
N PRO A 250 -8.66 -7.85 -14.55
CA PRO A 250 -8.35 -7.16 -15.78
C PRO A 250 -6.87 -6.79 -15.75
N SER A 251 -6.16 -6.98 -16.84
CA SER A 251 -4.72 -6.78 -16.98
C SER A 251 -4.22 -5.36 -16.64
N ASN A 252 -5.05 -4.53 -16.05
CA ASN A 252 -4.88 -3.10 -15.84
C ASN A 252 -5.10 -2.73 -14.38
N ASP A 253 -4.02 -2.72 -13.64
CA ASP A 253 -4.05 -2.58 -12.19
C ASP A 253 -4.09 -1.13 -11.71
N PHE A 254 -5.12 -0.35 -12.11
CA PHE A 254 -5.49 0.87 -11.38
C PHE A 254 -6.10 0.54 -10.03
N HIS A 255 -6.63 -0.68 -9.91
CA HIS A 255 -7.40 -1.09 -8.77
C HIS A 255 -6.90 -2.44 -8.23
N THR A 256 -6.97 -2.60 -6.91
CA THR A 256 -6.89 -3.92 -6.29
C THR A 256 -8.17 -4.72 -6.61
N ALA A 257 -8.15 -6.02 -6.36
CA ALA A 257 -9.35 -6.86 -6.55
C ALA A 257 -10.55 -6.36 -5.71
N LEU A 258 -10.31 -5.90 -4.48
CA LEU A 258 -11.37 -5.32 -3.62
C LEU A 258 -11.89 -4.01 -4.16
N GLN A 259 -11.02 -3.11 -4.60
CA GLN A 259 -11.42 -1.85 -5.24
C GLN A 259 -12.26 -2.12 -6.49
N TYR A 260 -11.83 -3.07 -7.33
CA TYR A 260 -12.57 -3.42 -8.54
C TYR A 260 -13.96 -4.00 -8.23
N LYS A 261 -14.07 -4.89 -7.23
CA LYS A 261 -15.36 -5.40 -6.74
C LYS A 261 -16.27 -4.28 -6.24
N TYR A 262 -15.71 -3.33 -5.48
CA TYR A 262 -16.46 -2.16 -5.02
C TYR A 262 -16.94 -1.26 -6.16
N ILE A 263 -16.10 -1.01 -7.17
CA ILE A 263 -16.47 -0.20 -8.33
C ILE A 263 -17.66 -0.83 -9.09
N LYS A 264 -17.75 -2.15 -9.08
CA LYS A 264 -18.85 -2.90 -9.71
C LYS A 264 -20.11 -3.02 -8.85
N ASP A 265 -20.03 -2.69 -7.56
CA ASP A 265 -21.22 -2.66 -6.70
C ASP A 265 -22.13 -1.49 -7.10
N GLU A 266 -23.41 -1.77 -7.26
CA GLU A 266 -24.41 -0.75 -7.65
C GLU A 266 -24.60 0.30 -6.56
N ASN A 267 -24.38 -0.07 -5.29
CA ASN A 267 -24.56 0.81 -4.15
C ASN A 267 -23.21 1.25 -3.55
N PRO A 268 -22.78 2.50 -3.76
CA PRO A 268 -21.54 3.02 -3.15
C PRO A 268 -21.54 3.02 -1.63
N GLY A 269 -22.70 2.95 -0.97
CA GLY A 269 -22.83 2.80 0.48
C GLY A 269 -22.32 1.47 1.02
N ASN A 270 -22.13 0.46 0.17
CA ASN A 270 -21.63 -0.85 0.57
C ASN A 270 -20.10 -0.87 0.80
N ILE A 271 -19.44 0.27 0.83
CA ILE A 271 -17.96 0.38 0.96
C ILE A 271 -17.40 -0.44 2.11
N LEU A 272 -18.09 -0.54 3.23
CA LEU A 272 -17.63 -1.28 4.41
C LEU A 272 -17.49 -2.80 4.18
N ASN A 273 -18.10 -3.34 3.13
CA ASN A 273 -17.89 -4.72 2.71
C ASN A 273 -16.54 -4.93 2.01
N TYR A 274 -15.86 -3.86 1.60
CA TYR A 274 -14.65 -3.87 0.78
C TYR A 274 -13.46 -3.21 1.45
N ALA A 275 -13.69 -2.15 2.25
CA ALA A 275 -12.66 -1.37 2.90
C ALA A 275 -13.15 -0.80 4.23
N ASN A 276 -12.28 -0.78 5.21
CA ASN A 276 -12.59 -0.38 6.58
C ASN A 276 -11.86 0.89 7.04
N GLY A 277 -11.13 1.57 6.13
CA GLY A 277 -10.37 2.78 6.43
C GLY A 277 -9.09 2.53 7.23
N VAL A 278 -8.61 1.30 7.27
CA VAL A 278 -7.41 0.88 8.03
C VAL A 278 -6.30 0.35 7.13
N GLU A 279 -6.66 -0.20 5.97
CA GLU A 279 -5.71 -0.77 5.00
C GLU A 279 -5.33 0.28 3.95
N ASP A 280 -4.03 0.36 3.60
CA ASP A 280 -3.60 1.14 2.44
C ASP A 280 -3.68 0.30 1.16
N LEU A 281 -4.86 0.28 0.57
CA LEU A 281 -5.13 -0.28 -0.74
C LEU A 281 -5.23 0.81 -1.83
N SER A 282 -4.86 2.05 -1.50
CA SER A 282 -5.00 3.19 -2.41
C SER A 282 -4.02 3.18 -3.58
N ARG A 283 -2.96 2.38 -3.51
CA ARG A 283 -1.87 2.39 -4.50
C ARG A 283 -2.08 1.37 -5.61
N PRO A 284 -2.11 1.80 -6.88
CA PRO A 284 -2.20 0.89 -8.01
C PRO A 284 -0.90 0.10 -8.20
N LYS A 285 -1.03 -1.18 -8.59
CA LYS A 285 0.12 -2.05 -8.86
C LYS A 285 0.87 -1.67 -10.13
N GLY A 286 0.21 -1.06 -11.11
CA GLY A 286 0.73 -0.78 -12.43
C GLY A 286 0.61 -1.96 -13.39
N ASN A 287 0.90 -1.72 -14.67
CA ASN A 287 0.78 -2.68 -15.76
C ASN A 287 2.14 -3.33 -16.03
N ILE A 288 2.21 -4.64 -16.03
CA ILE A 288 3.43 -5.38 -16.32
C ILE A 288 3.55 -5.54 -17.84
N LEU A 289 4.54 -4.87 -18.43
CA LEU A 289 4.93 -5.05 -19.83
C LEU A 289 5.94 -6.18 -19.90
N ASN A 290 5.57 -7.30 -20.53
CA ASN A 290 6.48 -8.40 -20.83
C ASN A 290 6.92 -8.30 -22.29
N PHE A 291 8.21 -8.38 -22.55
CA PHE A 291 8.74 -8.27 -23.91
C PHE A 291 9.66 -9.43 -24.26
N SER A 292 9.44 -9.93 -25.45
CA SER A 292 10.14 -10.95 -26.24
C SER A 292 10.84 -12.13 -25.53
N ASP A 293 10.33 -13.32 -25.81
CA ASP A 293 10.93 -14.61 -25.42
C ASP A 293 12.16 -15.00 -26.26
N SER A 294 12.41 -14.32 -27.39
CA SER A 294 13.53 -14.62 -28.30
C SER A 294 14.88 -14.08 -27.82
N LEU A 295 14.89 -13.21 -26.82
CA LEU A 295 16.12 -12.67 -26.24
C LEU A 295 16.74 -13.71 -25.30
N LYS A 296 18.04 -14.02 -25.51
CA LYS A 296 18.76 -14.97 -24.64
C LYS A 296 18.75 -14.49 -23.19
N GLU A 297 18.50 -15.39 -22.26
CA GLU A 297 18.56 -15.11 -20.84
C GLU A 297 20.01 -14.91 -20.36
N ASN A 298 20.18 -14.02 -19.39
CA ASN A 298 21.32 -13.94 -18.43
C ASN A 298 22.62 -13.27 -18.80
N SER A 299 22.69 -12.39 -19.80
CA SER A 299 23.99 -11.75 -20.05
C SER A 299 23.97 -10.24 -20.22
N TYR A 300 22.82 -9.59 -20.35
CA TYR A 300 22.76 -8.20 -20.79
C TYR A 300 21.70 -7.39 -20.06
N SER A 301 21.87 -6.08 -20.05
CA SER A 301 20.79 -5.15 -19.78
C SER A 301 19.83 -5.15 -20.97
N TYR A 302 18.54 -5.05 -20.67
CA TYR A 302 17.50 -4.91 -21.68
C TYR A 302 17.09 -3.46 -21.82
N ILE A 303 16.55 -3.14 -22.98
CA ILE A 303 15.97 -1.83 -23.31
C ILE A 303 14.54 -2.06 -23.71
N ILE A 304 13.62 -1.22 -23.23
CA ILE A 304 12.24 -1.17 -23.68
C ILE A 304 11.93 0.19 -24.26
N GLN A 305 11.21 0.21 -25.38
CA GLN A 305 10.65 1.41 -25.97
C GLN A 305 9.13 1.36 -25.82
N ILE A 306 8.53 2.47 -25.40
CA ILE A 306 7.11 2.60 -25.07
C ILE A 306 6.58 3.84 -25.78
N SER A 307 5.38 3.78 -26.38
CA SER A 307 4.74 4.89 -27.09
C SER A 307 3.23 4.75 -27.11
N SER A 308 2.51 5.87 -27.24
CA SER A 308 1.09 5.87 -27.62
C SER A 308 0.88 5.63 -29.13
N SER A 309 1.93 5.72 -29.93
CA SER A 309 1.89 5.44 -31.36
C SER A 309 2.54 4.10 -31.69
N ARG A 310 1.89 3.29 -32.54
CA ARG A 310 2.43 2.02 -33.04
C ARG A 310 3.74 2.20 -33.81
N ASN A 311 3.95 3.37 -34.42
CA ASN A 311 5.17 3.70 -35.17
C ASN A 311 6.28 4.27 -34.29
N PHE A 312 6.03 4.49 -32.99
CA PHE A 312 6.96 5.11 -32.06
C PHE A 312 7.42 6.52 -32.46
N ASP A 313 6.55 7.27 -33.13
CA ASP A 313 6.75 8.64 -33.60
C ASP A 313 6.01 9.69 -32.76
N SER A 314 5.33 9.27 -31.71
CA SER A 314 4.65 10.16 -30.76
C SER A 314 5.65 10.87 -29.84
N PRO A 315 5.37 12.13 -29.45
CA PRO A 315 6.22 12.89 -28.50
C PRO A 315 6.37 12.23 -27.13
N ASP A 316 5.45 11.34 -26.75
CA ASP A 316 5.49 10.60 -25.49
C ASP A 316 6.34 9.32 -25.57
N THR A 317 7.00 9.05 -26.71
CA THR A 317 7.85 7.89 -26.89
C THR A 317 9.05 7.93 -25.93
N LYS A 318 9.16 6.91 -25.10
CA LYS A 318 10.23 6.78 -24.11
C LYS A 318 11.06 5.52 -24.37
N ILE A 319 12.37 5.63 -24.14
CA ILE A 319 13.29 4.49 -24.13
C ILE A 319 13.81 4.34 -22.70
N ILE A 320 13.60 3.17 -22.11
CA ILE A 320 14.06 2.83 -20.77
C ILE A 320 15.18 1.79 -20.92
N LYS A 321 16.32 2.08 -20.35
CA LYS A 321 17.55 1.28 -20.47
C LYS A 321 17.88 0.57 -19.16
N ASP A 322 18.88 -0.30 -19.20
CA ASP A 322 19.46 -0.99 -18.04
C ASP A 322 18.49 -1.88 -17.25
N LEU A 323 17.46 -2.36 -17.90
CA LEU A 323 16.55 -3.33 -17.29
C LEU A 323 17.27 -4.67 -17.08
N LYS A 324 17.08 -5.27 -15.90
CA LYS A 324 17.68 -6.57 -15.56
C LYS A 324 16.80 -7.75 -15.93
N GLU A 325 15.53 -7.48 -16.25
CA GLU A 325 14.53 -8.48 -16.59
C GLU A 325 13.79 -8.07 -17.88
N LYS A 326 13.24 -9.07 -18.58
CA LYS A 326 12.41 -8.84 -19.79
C LYS A 326 11.02 -8.32 -19.45
N LYS A 327 10.93 -7.53 -18.41
CA LYS A 327 9.67 -6.91 -17.95
C LYS A 327 9.90 -5.50 -17.45
N TYR A 328 8.87 -4.70 -17.56
CA TYR A 328 8.83 -3.35 -17.01
C TYR A 328 7.44 -3.06 -16.42
N VAL A 329 7.40 -2.42 -15.26
CA VAL A 329 6.13 -2.01 -14.64
C VAL A 329 5.81 -0.58 -15.03
N LEU A 330 4.78 -0.40 -15.82
CA LEU A 330 4.31 0.92 -16.25
C LEU A 330 3.18 1.38 -15.33
N LYS A 331 3.35 2.55 -14.74
CA LYS A 331 2.40 3.14 -13.78
C LYS A 331 1.82 4.44 -14.29
N ASN A 332 0.74 4.89 -13.65
CA ASN A 332 0.11 6.20 -13.86
C ASN A 332 -0.43 6.43 -15.29
N LEU A 333 -0.79 5.36 -16.00
CA LEU A 333 -1.44 5.47 -17.30
C LEU A 333 -2.80 6.18 -17.18
N LYS A 334 -3.28 6.71 -18.29
CA LYS A 334 -4.65 7.22 -18.40
C LYS A 334 -5.63 6.09 -18.69
N LEU A 335 -6.85 6.19 -18.16
CA LEU A 335 -7.93 5.28 -18.50
C LEU A 335 -8.22 5.32 -20.00
N GLY A 336 -8.38 4.16 -20.62
CA GLY A 336 -8.62 4.05 -22.05
C GLY A 336 -7.41 4.32 -22.95
N GLN A 337 -6.22 4.49 -22.37
CA GLN A 337 -5.00 4.71 -23.15
C GLN A 337 -4.58 3.43 -23.87
N GLN A 338 -4.13 3.55 -25.09
CA GLN A 338 -3.48 2.48 -25.84
C GLN A 338 -1.96 2.69 -25.81
N ILE A 339 -1.22 1.65 -25.48
CA ILE A 339 0.24 1.68 -25.38
C ILE A 339 0.83 0.61 -26.30
N PHE A 340 1.80 1.01 -27.11
CA PHE A 340 2.64 0.11 -27.88
C PHE A 340 4.03 0.02 -27.23
N TYR A 341 4.60 -1.17 -27.19
CA TYR A 341 5.92 -1.36 -26.64
C TYR A 341 6.67 -2.48 -27.32
N ARG A 342 8.00 -2.40 -27.28
CA ARG A 342 8.90 -3.42 -27.78
C ARG A 342 10.18 -3.45 -26.95
N GLY A 343 10.85 -4.59 -26.88
CA GLY A 343 12.08 -4.75 -26.10
C GLY A 343 13.22 -5.31 -26.94
N ALA A 344 14.45 -4.98 -26.55
CA ALA A 344 15.68 -5.43 -27.18
C ALA A 344 16.85 -5.46 -26.21
N ILE A 345 18.03 -5.93 -26.66
CA ILE A 345 19.31 -5.85 -25.95
C ILE A 345 20.13 -4.62 -26.37
N SER A 346 19.72 -3.92 -27.43
CA SER A 346 20.36 -2.70 -27.94
C SER A 346 19.34 -1.79 -28.60
N GLU A 347 19.66 -0.51 -28.76
CA GLU A 347 18.78 0.45 -29.44
C GLU A 347 18.55 0.07 -30.91
N GLU A 348 19.57 -0.42 -31.60
CA GLU A 348 19.44 -0.90 -32.99
C GLU A 348 18.49 -2.11 -33.09
N GLY A 349 18.50 -2.99 -32.07
CA GLY A 349 17.61 -4.14 -31.99
C GLY A 349 16.15 -3.77 -31.78
N LEU A 350 15.83 -2.58 -31.25
CA LEU A 350 14.45 -2.12 -31.05
C LEU A 350 13.69 -2.00 -32.38
N ILE A 351 14.38 -1.62 -33.47
CA ILE A 351 13.76 -1.42 -34.79
C ILE A 351 13.08 -2.70 -35.28
N ASN A 352 13.70 -3.85 -35.02
CA ASN A 352 13.23 -5.16 -35.42
C ASN A 352 12.49 -5.92 -34.29
N GLY A 353 12.29 -5.27 -33.16
CA GLY A 353 11.61 -5.87 -31.99
C GLY A 353 10.12 -6.12 -32.26
N THR A 354 9.61 -7.22 -31.72
CA THR A 354 8.17 -7.50 -31.76
C THR A 354 7.40 -6.39 -31.06
N ILE A 355 6.40 -5.81 -31.74
CA ILE A 355 5.54 -4.77 -31.18
C ILE A 355 4.40 -5.45 -30.41
N HIS A 356 4.31 -5.14 -29.14
CA HIS A 356 3.23 -5.54 -28.24
C HIS A 356 2.27 -4.37 -28.04
N GLU A 357 1.05 -4.68 -27.66
CA GLU A 357 -0.01 -3.70 -27.42
C GLU A 357 -0.64 -3.93 -26.04
N LEU A 358 -0.90 -2.84 -25.33
CA LEU A 358 -1.63 -2.80 -24.08
C LEU A 358 -2.80 -1.83 -24.21
N ASN A 359 -4.02 -2.31 -24.00
CA ASN A 359 -5.22 -1.49 -23.93
C ASN A 359 -5.60 -1.29 -22.46
N VAL A 360 -5.57 -0.05 -22.01
CA VAL A 360 -5.80 0.30 -20.61
C VAL A 360 -7.29 0.38 -20.30
N ASN A 361 -7.69 -0.13 -19.13
CA ASN A 361 -9.09 -0.09 -18.66
C ASN A 361 -9.67 1.34 -18.68
N THR A 362 -10.98 1.44 -18.88
CA THR A 362 -11.73 2.71 -18.96
C THR A 362 -12.52 3.05 -17.70
N ILE A 363 -12.44 2.25 -16.64
CA ILE A 363 -13.30 2.40 -15.45
C ILE A 363 -12.63 3.30 -14.41
N ALA A 364 -13.27 4.42 -14.10
CA ALA A 364 -12.87 5.31 -13.00
C ALA A 364 -13.17 4.69 -11.60
N PRO A 365 -12.50 5.14 -10.54
CA PRO A 365 -11.53 6.24 -10.47
C PRO A 365 -10.16 5.87 -11.03
N ARG A 366 -9.39 6.84 -11.49
CA ARG A 366 -7.99 6.66 -11.88
C ARG A 366 -7.08 6.88 -10.68
N ASN A 367 -6.70 5.80 -10.00
CA ASN A 367 -5.68 5.87 -8.96
C ASN A 367 -4.31 6.18 -9.55
N VAL A 368 -3.52 6.98 -8.84
CA VAL A 368 -2.15 7.31 -9.23
C VAL A 368 -1.19 6.89 -8.11
N ASP A 369 -0.05 6.32 -8.51
CA ASP A 369 0.99 5.90 -7.57
C ASP A 369 2.04 7.01 -7.43
N ILE A 370 1.93 7.77 -6.35
CA ILE A 370 2.93 8.74 -5.94
C ILE A 370 3.57 8.18 -4.66
N PRO A 371 4.84 7.73 -4.69
CA PRO A 371 5.48 7.15 -3.52
C PRO A 371 5.36 8.02 -2.27
N ARG A 372 4.88 7.44 -1.19
CA ARG A 372 4.60 8.04 0.12
C ARG A 372 3.49 9.11 0.14
N VAL A 373 2.67 9.15 -0.88
CA VAL A 373 1.45 9.97 -0.89
C VAL A 373 0.27 9.02 -1.00
N ASP A 374 -0.55 9.00 0.04
CA ASP A 374 -1.70 8.09 0.12
C ASP A 374 -2.95 8.72 -0.51
N ASN A 375 -3.94 7.87 -0.80
CA ASN A 375 -5.25 8.30 -1.28
C ASN A 375 -5.19 9.17 -2.56
N ALA A 376 -4.13 9.00 -3.38
CA ALA A 376 -3.91 9.82 -4.58
C ALA A 376 -4.69 9.29 -5.78
N ARG A 377 -5.49 10.15 -6.42
CA ARG A 377 -6.24 9.82 -7.62
C ARG A 377 -6.63 11.04 -8.44
N ASP A 378 -6.87 10.82 -9.73
CA ASP A 378 -7.41 11.77 -10.69
C ASP A 378 -8.93 11.67 -10.71
N ILE A 379 -9.64 12.79 -10.78
CA ILE A 379 -11.09 12.82 -10.97
C ILE A 379 -11.51 12.67 -12.44
N GLY A 380 -10.56 12.64 -13.36
CA GLY A 380 -10.85 12.41 -14.78
C GLY A 380 -11.28 10.97 -15.07
N GLY A 381 -11.98 10.79 -16.17
CA GLY A 381 -12.51 9.51 -16.62
C GLY A 381 -13.93 9.17 -16.16
N TYR A 382 -14.51 9.94 -15.24
CA TYR A 382 -15.93 9.83 -14.90
C TYR A 382 -16.81 10.39 -16.03
N LYS A 383 -18.01 9.84 -16.15
CA LYS A 383 -19.02 10.35 -17.10
C LYS A 383 -19.62 11.67 -16.61
N THR A 384 -20.03 12.49 -17.56
CA THR A 384 -20.82 13.71 -17.28
C THR A 384 -22.17 13.65 -17.98
N THR A 385 -23.18 14.20 -17.31
CA THR A 385 -24.54 14.36 -17.87
C THR A 385 -24.72 15.67 -18.66
N LEU A 386 -23.71 16.54 -18.68
CA LEU A 386 -23.79 17.86 -19.34
C LEU A 386 -23.74 17.79 -20.86
N ILE A 387 -23.14 16.74 -21.39
CA ILE A 387 -23.10 16.44 -22.83
C ILE A 387 -23.28 14.96 -23.09
N GLU A 388 -23.83 14.60 -24.21
CA GLU A 388 -24.01 13.20 -24.61
C GLU A 388 -22.66 12.49 -24.74
N ASN A 389 -22.53 11.30 -24.13
CA ASN A 389 -21.30 10.52 -24.06
C ASN A 389 -20.07 11.28 -23.52
N GLY A 390 -20.31 12.34 -22.75
CA GLY A 390 -19.24 13.15 -22.16
C GLY A 390 -18.48 12.41 -21.08
N VAL A 391 -17.18 12.69 -21.03
CA VAL A 391 -16.26 12.19 -20.01
C VAL A 391 -15.38 13.33 -19.52
N ILE A 392 -15.11 13.35 -18.22
CA ILE A 392 -14.22 14.35 -17.62
C ILE A 392 -12.77 14.07 -18.06
N ASN A 393 -12.09 15.12 -18.50
CA ASN A 393 -10.70 15.09 -18.95
C ASN A 393 -9.78 14.61 -17.82
N GLN A 394 -8.90 13.70 -18.15
CA GLN A 394 -7.94 13.15 -17.21
C GLN A 394 -6.67 13.99 -17.14
N GLY A 395 -6.05 14.01 -15.95
CA GLY A 395 -4.77 14.66 -15.75
C GLY A 395 -4.87 16.17 -15.55
N LEU A 396 -6.00 16.67 -15.04
CA LEU A 396 -6.20 18.08 -14.75
C LEU A 396 -6.34 18.38 -13.25
N TYR A 397 -6.93 17.46 -12.51
CA TYR A 397 -7.14 17.62 -11.08
C TYR A 397 -6.91 16.30 -10.36
N TYR A 398 -5.95 16.34 -9.45
CA TYR A 398 -5.62 15.24 -8.56
C TYR A 398 -6.03 15.59 -7.13
N ARG A 399 -6.49 14.59 -6.40
CA ARG A 399 -6.71 14.68 -4.96
C ARG A 399 -5.82 13.68 -4.24
N SER A 400 -5.35 14.01 -3.02
CA SER A 400 -4.51 13.12 -2.23
C SER A 400 -4.57 13.42 -0.73
N ALA A 401 -3.94 12.56 0.08
CA ALA A 401 -3.47 12.91 1.41
C ALA A 401 -2.31 13.91 1.34
N ASN A 402 -1.77 14.33 2.50
CA ASN A 402 -0.67 15.30 2.56
C ASN A 402 0.59 14.81 1.81
N LEU A 403 1.45 15.74 1.43
CA LEU A 403 2.69 15.50 0.71
C LEU A 403 3.93 15.49 1.62
N ASP A 404 3.78 15.54 2.94
CA ASP A 404 4.87 15.73 3.89
C ASP A 404 5.99 14.70 3.76
N GLU A 405 5.62 13.47 3.43
CA GLU A 405 6.55 12.35 3.30
C GLU A 405 6.97 12.06 1.85
N ILE A 406 6.62 12.93 0.90
CA ILE A 406 6.95 12.72 -0.51
C ILE A 406 8.48 12.62 -0.70
N ASN A 407 8.93 11.54 -1.35
CA ASN A 407 10.35 11.37 -1.63
C ASN A 407 10.72 11.86 -3.05
N ASP A 408 12.01 11.87 -3.40
CA ASP A 408 12.47 12.36 -4.70
C ASP A 408 11.85 11.62 -5.90
N LYS A 409 11.53 10.33 -5.75
CA LYS A 409 10.82 9.58 -6.78
C LYS A 409 9.38 10.06 -6.92
N GLY A 410 8.70 10.30 -5.79
CA GLY A 410 7.35 10.87 -5.78
C GLY A 410 7.31 12.28 -6.39
N LYS A 411 8.29 13.13 -6.06
CA LYS A 411 8.41 14.48 -6.63
C LYS A 411 8.55 14.44 -8.15
N ARG A 412 9.40 13.56 -8.68
CA ARG A 412 9.55 13.39 -10.14
C ARG A 412 8.28 12.88 -10.79
N ILE A 413 7.60 11.90 -10.19
CA ILE A 413 6.32 11.41 -10.72
C ILE A 413 5.29 12.54 -10.75
N LEU A 414 5.21 13.34 -9.69
CA LEU A 414 4.27 14.46 -9.60
C LEU A 414 4.51 15.49 -10.72
N THR A 415 5.77 15.85 -10.96
CA THR A 415 6.15 16.89 -11.94
C THR A 415 6.29 16.37 -13.37
N GLU A 416 6.96 15.22 -13.57
CA GLU A 416 7.32 14.71 -14.90
C GLU A 416 6.24 13.81 -15.51
N ASP A 417 5.62 12.90 -14.71
CA ASP A 417 4.64 11.96 -15.24
C ASP A 417 3.21 12.52 -15.17
N LEU A 418 2.86 13.19 -14.06
CA LEU A 418 1.54 13.78 -13.85
C LEU A 418 1.46 15.24 -14.28
N GLY A 419 2.59 15.91 -14.44
CA GLY A 419 2.69 17.27 -14.93
C GLY A 419 2.09 18.33 -14.00
N VAL A 420 1.99 18.05 -12.70
CA VAL A 420 1.37 18.96 -11.71
C VAL A 420 2.12 20.28 -11.67
N LYS A 421 1.37 21.37 -11.78
CA LYS A 421 1.88 22.76 -11.75
C LYS A 421 1.56 23.49 -10.45
N VAL A 422 0.46 23.10 -9.81
CA VAL A 422 -0.07 23.77 -8.62
C VAL A 422 -0.39 22.77 -7.54
N GLU A 423 0.06 23.06 -6.33
CA GLU A 423 -0.29 22.36 -5.09
C GLU A 423 -1.19 23.27 -4.24
N ILE A 424 -2.37 22.78 -3.86
CA ILE A 424 -3.30 23.47 -2.96
C ILE A 424 -3.36 22.68 -1.65
N ASP A 425 -2.86 23.26 -0.57
CA ASP A 425 -2.89 22.69 0.78
C ASP A 425 -4.02 23.31 1.61
N LEU A 426 -4.99 22.49 1.99
CA LEU A 426 -6.16 22.90 2.77
C LEU A 426 -5.96 22.79 4.29
N ARG A 427 -4.73 22.51 4.75
CA ARG A 427 -4.44 22.36 6.17
C ARG A 427 -4.25 23.71 6.85
N ASP A 428 -4.40 23.69 8.18
CA ASP A 428 -4.18 24.86 9.01
C ASP A 428 -2.71 25.33 8.93
N GLU A 429 -2.46 26.60 9.12
CA GLU A 429 -1.13 27.24 8.97
C GLU A 429 -0.01 26.55 9.76
N ILE A 430 -0.32 25.95 10.91
CA ILE A 430 0.65 25.23 11.73
C ILE A 430 1.20 23.95 11.05
N TYR A 431 0.51 23.42 10.03
CA TYR A 431 0.91 22.25 9.25
C TYR A 431 1.43 22.59 7.85
N ASN A 432 1.40 23.88 7.48
CA ASN A 432 1.79 24.34 6.15
C ASN A 432 3.30 24.59 6.08
N ASN A 433 4.07 23.55 5.85
CA ASN A 433 5.52 23.61 5.73
C ASN A 433 6.01 23.61 4.26
N GLY A 434 5.08 23.69 3.29
CA GLY A 434 5.41 23.70 1.85
C GLY A 434 6.20 24.94 1.39
N PRO A 435 6.66 24.96 0.13
CA PRO A 435 6.38 23.97 -0.91
C PRO A 435 7.11 22.63 -0.68
N TYR A 436 6.43 21.50 -0.95
CA TYR A 436 7.02 20.18 -0.81
C TYR A 436 7.75 19.71 -2.07
N VAL A 437 7.44 20.33 -3.23
CA VAL A 437 7.98 19.95 -4.53
C VAL A 437 8.48 21.18 -5.27
N ASP A 438 9.77 21.20 -5.60
CA ASP A 438 10.37 22.29 -6.35
C ASP A 438 9.76 22.41 -7.76
N GLY A 439 9.49 23.65 -8.18
CA GLY A 439 8.90 23.94 -9.49
C GLY A 439 7.37 23.82 -9.54
N VAL A 440 6.73 23.41 -8.45
CA VAL A 440 5.27 23.43 -8.28
C VAL A 440 4.88 24.68 -7.50
N GLU A 441 3.91 25.43 -7.99
CA GLU A 441 3.41 26.61 -7.27
C GLU A 441 2.58 26.15 -6.06
N TYR A 442 2.91 26.65 -4.88
CA TYR A 442 2.28 26.27 -3.62
C TYR A 442 1.29 27.30 -3.13
N TYR A 443 0.05 26.88 -2.88
CA TYR A 443 -1.02 27.71 -2.37
C TYR A 443 -1.59 27.15 -1.05
N PRO A 444 -1.16 27.65 0.11
CA PRO A 444 -1.82 27.34 1.39
C PRO A 444 -3.16 28.09 1.46
N ILE A 445 -4.25 27.33 1.39
CA ILE A 445 -5.62 27.84 1.49
C ILE A 445 -6.33 27.07 2.60
N PRO A 446 -6.13 27.45 3.88
CA PRO A 446 -6.58 26.67 5.01
C PRO A 446 -8.12 26.67 5.14
N ILE A 447 -8.68 25.47 5.16
CA ILE A 447 -10.06 25.23 5.57
C ILE A 447 -10.00 24.62 6.96
N ILE A 448 -10.40 25.39 7.96
CA ILE A 448 -10.29 24.99 9.36
C ILE A 448 -11.12 23.72 9.61
N THR A 449 -10.59 22.82 10.41
CA THR A 449 -11.29 21.63 10.88
C THR A 449 -12.49 22.05 11.75
N GLY A 450 -13.68 21.96 11.18
CA GLY A 450 -14.95 22.25 11.86
C GLY A 450 -15.97 21.17 11.51
N SER A 451 -17.21 21.31 11.98
CA SER A 451 -18.29 20.43 11.57
C SER A 451 -18.50 20.55 10.04
N GLU A 452 -18.95 19.48 9.45
CA GLU A 452 -19.13 19.28 8.02
C GLU A 452 -20.12 20.26 7.39
N SER A 453 -21.19 20.57 8.13
CA SER A 453 -22.15 21.61 7.74
C SER A 453 -21.45 22.98 7.61
N THR A 454 -20.49 23.26 8.48
CA THR A 454 -19.71 24.49 8.48
C THR A 454 -18.90 24.66 7.20
N ARG A 455 -18.34 23.58 6.65
CA ARG A 455 -17.52 23.64 5.41
C ARG A 455 -18.37 23.92 4.18
N PHE A 456 -19.59 23.40 4.12
CA PHE A 456 -20.52 23.70 3.04
C PHE A 456 -20.98 25.17 3.05
N GLU A 457 -21.24 25.72 4.23
CA GLU A 457 -21.85 27.04 4.40
C GLU A 457 -20.83 28.20 4.43
N ASN A 458 -19.67 27.97 5.00
CA ASN A 458 -18.64 28.99 5.20
C ASN A 458 -17.48 28.88 4.20
N PHE A 459 -16.38 29.57 4.46
CA PHE A 459 -15.13 29.57 3.68
C PHE A 459 -15.27 30.12 2.26
N ASN A 460 -16.07 31.17 2.09
CA ASN A 460 -16.33 31.75 0.77
C ASN A 460 -15.05 32.24 0.08
N GLU A 461 -14.13 32.87 0.80
CA GLU A 461 -12.86 33.35 0.24
C GLU A 461 -11.98 32.19 -0.24
N GLU A 462 -11.95 31.10 0.52
CA GLU A 462 -11.19 29.90 0.18
C GLU A 462 -11.78 29.22 -1.06
N TYR A 463 -13.11 29.12 -1.14
CA TYR A 463 -13.79 28.61 -2.36
C TYR A 463 -13.46 29.47 -3.58
N ILE A 464 -13.52 30.80 -3.45
CA ILE A 464 -13.16 31.69 -4.56
C ILE A 464 -11.73 31.45 -5.01
N LYS A 465 -10.74 31.43 -4.09
CA LYS A 465 -9.34 31.22 -4.42
C LYS A 465 -9.09 29.88 -5.10
N ILE A 466 -9.70 28.80 -4.58
CA ILE A 466 -9.55 27.44 -5.14
C ILE A 466 -10.14 27.35 -6.54
N PHE A 467 -11.37 27.85 -6.73
CA PHE A 467 -12.05 27.78 -8.02
C PHE A 467 -11.44 28.76 -9.04
N ASP A 468 -10.82 29.86 -8.60
CA ASP A 468 -10.02 30.73 -9.47
C ASP A 468 -8.80 29.98 -10.04
N LEU A 469 -8.09 29.21 -9.22
CA LEU A 469 -6.99 28.38 -9.67
C LEU A 469 -7.45 27.30 -10.64
N ILE A 470 -8.54 26.59 -10.30
CA ILE A 470 -9.12 25.51 -11.15
C ILE A 470 -9.59 26.07 -12.50
N SER A 471 -10.17 27.28 -12.53
CA SER A 471 -10.67 27.91 -13.77
C SER A 471 -9.56 28.44 -14.67
N ASN A 472 -8.31 28.46 -14.22
CA ASN A 472 -7.18 28.89 -15.03
C ASN A 472 -6.50 27.69 -15.70
N ALA A 473 -6.65 27.54 -17.02
CA ALA A 473 -6.07 26.43 -17.78
C ALA A 473 -4.53 26.36 -17.65
N ASP A 474 -3.83 27.49 -17.47
CA ASP A 474 -2.38 27.54 -17.33
C ASP A 474 -1.91 26.97 -15.99
N LYS A 475 -2.76 26.96 -14.96
CA LYS A 475 -2.50 26.42 -13.63
C LYS A 475 -2.75 24.91 -13.53
N ASN A 476 -3.49 24.33 -14.47
CA ASN A 476 -3.71 22.89 -14.50
C ASN A 476 -2.51 22.15 -15.10
N PRO A 477 -2.16 20.94 -14.64
CA PRO A 477 -2.80 20.13 -13.57
C PRO A 477 -2.57 20.64 -12.16
N ILE A 478 -3.58 20.47 -11.31
CA ILE A 478 -3.58 20.82 -9.89
C ILE A 478 -3.57 19.54 -9.04
N ILE A 479 -2.82 19.53 -7.93
CA ILE A 479 -3.04 18.58 -6.83
C ILE A 479 -3.59 19.32 -5.62
N LEU A 480 -4.73 18.84 -5.09
CA LEU A 480 -5.38 19.40 -3.92
C LEU A 480 -5.42 18.38 -2.79
N HIS A 481 -4.96 18.77 -1.62
CA HIS A 481 -4.89 17.86 -0.49
C HIS A 481 -5.24 18.53 0.84
N CYS A 482 -5.48 17.68 1.84
CA CYS A 482 -5.49 18.06 3.25
C CYS A 482 -4.61 17.06 4.02
N ASN A 483 -4.94 16.69 5.24
CA ASN A 483 -4.17 15.67 5.94
C ASN A 483 -4.40 14.27 5.34
N ALA A 484 -5.66 13.84 5.29
CA ALA A 484 -6.09 12.52 4.82
C ALA A 484 -6.54 12.48 3.35
N GLY A 485 -6.73 13.65 2.72
CA GLY A 485 -7.38 13.72 1.41
C GLY A 485 -8.86 13.31 1.42
N ALA A 486 -9.49 13.29 2.59
CA ALA A 486 -10.85 12.77 2.79
C ALA A 486 -11.92 13.87 2.84
N ASP A 487 -11.97 14.66 3.91
CA ASP A 487 -13.09 15.54 4.25
C ASP A 487 -12.99 16.91 3.60
N ARG A 488 -11.95 17.71 3.93
CA ARG A 488 -11.70 19.03 3.31
C ARG A 488 -11.47 18.90 1.80
N THR A 489 -10.64 17.96 1.41
CA THR A 489 -10.43 17.59 0.02
C THR A 489 -11.71 17.01 -0.60
N GLY A 490 -12.47 16.24 0.18
CA GLY A 490 -13.70 15.60 -0.25
C GLY A 490 -14.77 16.60 -0.67
N ILE A 491 -15.02 17.64 0.11
CA ILE A 491 -16.04 18.64 -0.24
C ILE A 491 -15.66 19.49 -1.46
N MET A 492 -14.36 19.82 -1.63
CA MET A 492 -13.88 20.53 -2.83
C MET A 492 -14.05 19.65 -4.07
N THR A 493 -13.69 18.37 -3.96
CA THR A 493 -13.89 17.40 -5.05
C THR A 493 -15.37 17.15 -5.35
N PHE A 494 -16.19 17.04 -4.30
CA PHE A 494 -17.65 16.96 -4.45
C PHE A 494 -18.21 18.15 -5.24
N ALA A 495 -17.82 19.38 -4.88
CA ALA A 495 -18.24 20.60 -5.56
C ALA A 495 -17.83 20.58 -7.04
N LEU A 496 -16.59 20.24 -7.33
CA LEU A 496 -16.07 20.19 -8.70
C LEU A 496 -16.76 19.09 -9.52
N MET A 497 -16.84 17.84 -9.02
CA MET A 497 -17.48 16.75 -9.76
C MET A 497 -18.98 16.99 -9.99
N THR A 498 -19.67 17.60 -9.02
CA THR A 498 -21.10 17.97 -9.20
C THR A 498 -21.27 19.08 -10.22
N LEU A 499 -20.43 20.12 -10.19
CA LEU A 499 -20.42 21.19 -11.19
C LEU A 499 -20.18 20.63 -12.61
N LEU A 500 -19.33 19.60 -12.71
CA LEU A 500 -19.01 18.92 -13.96
C LEU A 500 -20.09 17.90 -14.39
N GLY A 501 -21.18 17.76 -13.64
CA GLY A 501 -22.31 16.91 -14.00
C GLY A 501 -22.09 15.42 -13.81
N CYS A 502 -21.21 15.01 -12.89
CA CYS A 502 -21.13 13.61 -12.48
C CYS A 502 -22.41 13.18 -11.77
N GLU A 503 -22.76 11.91 -11.90
CA GLU A 503 -23.90 11.32 -11.21
C GLU A 503 -23.63 11.08 -9.73
N TYR A 504 -24.72 11.00 -8.94
CA TYR A 504 -24.65 10.74 -7.49
C TYR A 504 -23.73 9.57 -7.12
N ASN A 505 -23.94 8.42 -7.79
CA ASN A 505 -23.20 7.21 -7.47
C ASN A 505 -21.70 7.33 -7.74
N ASP A 506 -21.31 8.07 -8.77
CA ASP A 506 -19.90 8.28 -9.12
C ASP A 506 -19.21 9.19 -8.11
N ILE A 507 -19.86 10.29 -7.71
CA ILE A 507 -19.33 11.22 -6.71
C ILE A 507 -19.28 10.54 -5.32
N ALA A 508 -20.34 9.81 -4.95
CA ALA A 508 -20.40 9.04 -3.70
C ALA A 508 -19.32 7.96 -3.66
N ARG A 509 -19.09 7.28 -4.79
CA ARG A 509 -18.05 6.28 -4.93
C ARG A 509 -16.67 6.88 -4.78
N ASP A 510 -16.39 8.01 -5.42
CA ASP A 510 -15.12 8.71 -5.23
C ASP A 510 -14.91 9.12 -3.77
N TYR A 511 -15.93 9.68 -3.11
CA TYR A 511 -15.84 10.04 -1.69
C TYR A 511 -15.52 8.83 -0.81
N CYS A 512 -16.28 7.74 -0.95
CA CYS A 512 -16.10 6.52 -0.18
C CYS A 512 -14.82 5.76 -0.52
N PHE A 513 -14.24 5.97 -1.72
CA PHE A 513 -13.00 5.35 -2.13
C PHE A 513 -11.83 5.69 -1.20
N THR A 514 -11.94 6.77 -0.44
CA THR A 514 -11.01 7.14 0.64
C THR A 514 -10.84 6.04 1.69
N ASN A 515 -11.85 5.16 1.88
CA ASN A 515 -11.76 4.03 2.82
C ASN A 515 -10.72 2.97 2.41
N PHE A 516 -10.26 2.99 1.17
CA PHE A 516 -9.11 2.20 0.72
C PHE A 516 -7.77 2.82 1.11
N GLY A 517 -7.77 4.04 1.63
CA GLY A 517 -6.62 4.69 2.26
C GLY A 517 -6.63 4.53 3.79
N VAL A 518 -5.56 4.94 4.44
CA VAL A 518 -5.24 4.69 5.87
C VAL A 518 -5.88 5.70 6.82
N GLN A 519 -7.09 6.22 6.60
CA GLN A 519 -7.53 7.42 7.34
C GLN A 519 -8.93 7.37 7.97
N GLY A 520 -9.36 6.20 8.36
CA GLY A 520 -10.62 6.01 9.06
C GLY A 520 -11.84 5.99 8.14
N LEU A 521 -12.95 5.53 8.70
CA LEU A 521 -14.19 5.25 7.95
C LEU A 521 -14.87 6.51 7.44
N ARG A 522 -15.32 6.47 6.19
CA ARG A 522 -16.23 7.44 5.57
C ARG A 522 -17.47 6.71 5.06
N ASP A 523 -18.64 7.20 5.45
CA ASP A 523 -19.93 6.67 5.03
C ASP A 523 -20.69 7.76 4.25
N ILE A 524 -21.37 7.35 3.19
CA ILE A 524 -22.25 8.26 2.43
C ILE A 524 -23.36 8.88 3.26
N ASN A 525 -23.82 8.19 4.32
CA ASN A 525 -24.90 8.65 5.17
C ASN A 525 -24.51 9.78 6.15
N SER A 526 -23.20 10.02 6.33
CA SER A 526 -22.72 11.08 7.20
C SER A 526 -22.69 12.45 6.50
N GLU A 527 -21.55 12.79 5.93
CA GLU A 527 -21.32 14.12 5.32
C GLU A 527 -21.88 14.23 3.91
N PHE A 528 -21.60 13.23 3.08
CA PHE A 528 -21.88 13.27 1.65
C PHE A 528 -23.36 13.47 1.33
N THR A 529 -24.25 12.68 1.93
CA THR A 529 -25.69 12.81 1.72
C THR A 529 -26.21 14.19 2.17
N ASN A 530 -25.66 14.74 3.24
CA ASN A 530 -26.01 16.07 3.71
C ASN A 530 -25.61 17.15 2.68
N TRP A 531 -24.39 17.09 2.11
CA TRP A 531 -23.97 18.02 1.04
C TRP A 531 -24.87 17.91 -0.18
N TRP A 532 -25.17 16.69 -0.62
CA TRP A 532 -26.03 16.44 -1.77
C TRP A 532 -27.43 17.00 -1.59
N ASN A 533 -28.04 16.81 -0.41
CA ASN A 533 -29.37 17.30 -0.10
C ASN A 533 -29.40 18.82 0.07
N LYS A 534 -28.36 19.43 0.63
CA LYS A 534 -28.27 20.90 0.75
C LYS A 534 -28.23 21.63 -0.59
N LEU A 535 -27.79 20.99 -1.64
CA LEU A 535 -27.88 21.58 -3.00
C LEU A 535 -29.33 21.84 -3.45
N ASP A 536 -30.32 21.14 -2.88
CA ASP A 536 -31.72 21.38 -3.20
C ASP A 536 -32.26 22.72 -2.70
N LEU A 537 -31.52 23.41 -1.86
CA LEU A 537 -31.82 24.77 -1.42
C LEU A 537 -31.47 25.84 -2.48
N TYR A 538 -30.78 25.46 -3.54
CA TYR A 538 -30.34 26.37 -4.59
C TYR A 538 -31.10 26.16 -5.89
N GLU A 539 -31.16 27.22 -6.71
CA GLU A 539 -31.87 27.22 -7.99
C GLU A 539 -31.17 26.33 -9.03
N GLY A 540 -31.95 25.67 -9.87
CA GLY A 540 -31.51 24.82 -10.97
C GLY A 540 -32.41 23.60 -11.17
N GLU A 541 -32.45 23.08 -12.38
CA GLU A 541 -33.23 21.87 -12.72
C GLU A 541 -32.44 20.59 -12.36
N THR A 542 -31.12 20.63 -12.54
CA THR A 542 -30.21 19.51 -12.27
C THR A 542 -29.34 19.80 -11.05
N LYS A 543 -28.74 18.74 -10.46
CA LYS A 543 -27.77 18.93 -9.37
C LYS A 543 -26.55 19.74 -9.80
N ALA A 544 -26.14 19.62 -11.04
CA ALA A 544 -25.03 20.43 -11.59
C ALA A 544 -25.37 21.93 -11.62
N GLU A 545 -26.60 22.30 -11.98
CA GLU A 545 -27.06 23.68 -11.98
C GLU A 545 -27.25 24.21 -10.54
N LYS A 546 -27.82 23.41 -9.65
CA LYS A 546 -27.94 23.74 -8.23
C LYS A 546 -26.57 23.96 -7.59
N CYS A 547 -25.58 23.10 -7.91
CA CYS A 547 -24.21 23.26 -7.49
C CYS A 547 -23.58 24.54 -8.05
N LYS A 548 -23.81 24.85 -9.32
CA LYS A 548 -23.38 26.10 -9.93
C LYS A 548 -23.98 27.29 -9.19
N SER A 549 -25.27 27.29 -8.89
CA SER A 549 -25.95 28.34 -8.12
C SER A 549 -25.41 28.48 -6.68
N TRP A 550 -25.12 27.35 -6.04
CA TRP A 550 -24.45 27.32 -4.75
C TRP A 550 -23.05 27.97 -4.81
N LEU A 551 -22.21 27.60 -5.78
CA LEU A 551 -20.88 28.16 -5.95
C LEU A 551 -20.93 29.66 -6.27
N LYS A 552 -21.91 30.11 -7.04
CA LYS A 552 -22.18 31.55 -7.26
C LYS A 552 -22.54 32.27 -5.97
N SER A 553 -23.30 31.66 -5.09
CA SER A 553 -23.62 32.23 -3.79
C SER A 553 -22.41 32.38 -2.86
N LYS A 554 -21.32 31.61 -3.12
CA LYS A 554 -20.02 31.79 -2.49
C LYS A 554 -19.24 33.01 -3.02
N GLY A 555 -19.66 33.58 -4.14
CA GLY A 555 -19.00 34.70 -4.79
C GLY A 555 -18.16 34.33 -6.02
N ILE A 556 -18.22 33.09 -6.48
CA ILE A 556 -17.52 32.66 -7.69
C ILE A 556 -18.30 33.16 -8.91
N GLU A 557 -17.60 33.82 -9.84
CA GLU A 557 -18.19 34.40 -11.03
C GLU A 557 -18.65 33.33 -12.03
N ASP A 558 -19.82 33.51 -12.63
CA ASP A 558 -20.47 32.55 -13.52
C ASP A 558 -19.58 32.10 -14.68
N TYR A 559 -18.87 33.03 -15.30
CA TYR A 559 -17.97 32.73 -16.42
C TYR A 559 -16.81 31.80 -16.02
N LYS A 560 -16.32 31.85 -14.77
CA LYS A 560 -15.28 30.96 -14.27
C LYS A 560 -15.81 29.53 -14.15
N LEU A 561 -17.04 29.37 -13.67
CA LEU A 561 -17.69 28.05 -13.56
C LEU A 561 -17.92 27.43 -14.94
N GLU A 562 -18.32 28.24 -15.94
CA GLU A 562 -18.43 27.76 -17.33
C GLU A 562 -17.06 27.42 -17.92
N HIS A 563 -16.03 28.25 -17.68
CA HIS A 563 -14.68 27.97 -18.15
C HIS A 563 -14.10 26.68 -17.55
N ILE A 564 -14.43 26.37 -16.28
CA ILE A 564 -14.09 25.06 -15.69
C ILE A 564 -14.71 23.92 -16.50
N ARG A 565 -16.00 24.02 -16.89
CA ARG A 565 -16.66 23.01 -17.72
C ARG A 565 -15.97 22.87 -19.09
N GLU A 566 -15.59 23.99 -19.71
CA GLU A 566 -14.85 23.98 -20.99
C GLU A 566 -13.48 23.31 -20.88
N ILE A 567 -12.75 23.53 -19.80
CA ILE A 567 -11.44 22.91 -19.54
C ILE A 567 -11.59 21.40 -19.27
N PHE A 568 -12.55 21.03 -18.43
CA PHE A 568 -12.67 19.67 -17.92
C PHE A 568 -13.51 18.73 -18.77
N ILE A 569 -14.30 19.23 -19.74
CA ILE A 569 -15.18 18.39 -20.56
C ILE A 569 -14.91 18.65 -22.03
N ASN A 570 -14.43 17.63 -22.75
CA ASN A 570 -14.18 17.74 -24.18
C ASN A 570 -15.47 18.05 -24.94
N ASN A 571 -15.40 19.02 -25.84
CA ASN A 571 -16.54 19.48 -26.70
C ASN A 571 -17.70 20.10 -25.92
N TYR A 572 -17.52 20.51 -24.69
CA TYR A 572 -18.52 21.29 -23.97
C TYR A 572 -18.74 22.65 -24.68
N GLY A 573 -19.98 23.00 -24.91
CA GLY A 573 -20.33 24.28 -25.57
C GLY A 573 -20.06 24.37 -27.09
N LYS A 574 -19.70 23.24 -27.74
CA LYS A 574 -19.48 23.17 -29.19
C LYS A 574 -20.70 22.66 -29.96
#